data_ec9c49048829ac79179df6a3d5ef7bec
#
_entry.id   ec9c49048829ac79179df6a3d5ef7bec
#
_cell.length_a   1.000
_cell.length_b   1.000
_cell.length_c   1.000
_cell.angle_alpha   90.00
_cell.angle_beta   90.00
_cell.angle_gamma   90.00
#
_symmetry.space_group_name_H-M   'P 1'
#
loop_
_entity.id
_entity.type
_entity.pdbx_description
1 polymer ?
#
loop_
_entity_poly.entity_id
_entity_poly.type
_entity_poly.pdbx_seq_one_letter_code
_entity_poly.pdbx_strand_id
1 'polypeptide(L)'
;MRKRSFTLVASTLGLTLVLPSAGNVGAAELQALGGGGIAAPVKELVAQFENASGHRIAFRLGTTPELIKLATTGGPFDLGVVPREVFADPAAQARFALGPAINIARVGLGVAVRSGSPRPDVSTPEALKQTLLKAKSIATLPESAAGAQVLRAFERLGISNEMQAKTKAQKSPAQVVEAVAQGEAELGVFLVNVLTAPGLDVVGSFPKEVQQEIIFAAALAANTKEVDAAKAFIAYLQTPAATAIIKAKGMTPG
;
A
#
# COMPACT_ATOMS: atom_id res chain seq x y z
N MET A 1 -35.38 88.13 15.46
CA MET A 1 -34.17 87.25 15.48
C MET A 1 -34.60 85.81 15.39
N ARG A 2 -34.48 85.13 14.22
CA ARG A 2 -34.88 83.76 13.98
C ARG A 2 -33.61 82.89 13.95
N LYS A 3 -33.46 82.01 14.93
CA LYS A 3 -32.38 80.97 14.95
C LYS A 3 -32.78 79.81 14.03
N ARG A 4 -32.00 79.53 13.01
CA ARG A 4 -32.12 78.34 12.16
C ARG A 4 -31.24 77.26 12.73
N SER A 5 -31.86 76.19 13.17
CA SER A 5 -31.16 74.91 13.56
C SER A 5 -30.85 74.09 12.30
N PHE A 6 -29.60 73.80 12.10
CA PHE A 6 -29.16 72.83 11.06
C PHE A 6 -29.11 71.44 11.67
N THR A 7 -29.89 70.53 11.13
CA THR A 7 -29.85 69.12 11.50
C THR A 7 -28.89 68.37 10.55
N LEU A 8 -27.81 67.87 11.10
CA LEU A 8 -26.83 67.02 10.37
C LEU A 8 -27.37 65.61 10.32
N VAL A 9 -27.65 65.06 9.13
CA VAL A 9 -28.00 63.65 8.91
C VAL A 9 -26.70 62.91 8.61
N ALA A 10 -26.24 62.12 9.53
CA ALA A 10 -25.10 61.21 9.33
C ALA A 10 -25.59 59.91 8.69
N SER A 11 -25.26 59.71 7.39
CA SER A 11 -25.47 58.43 6.69
C SER A 11 -24.33 57.45 7.01
N THR A 12 -24.60 56.46 7.83
CA THR A 12 -23.71 55.34 8.08
C THR A 12 -23.82 54.34 6.93
N LEU A 13 -22.82 54.31 6.04
CA LEU A 13 -22.65 53.27 5.03
C LEU A 13 -22.19 51.98 5.74
N GLY A 14 -23.10 51.03 5.95
CA GLY A 14 -22.75 49.70 6.47
C GLY A 14 -22.02 48.88 5.40
N LEU A 15 -20.71 48.72 5.56
CA LEU A 15 -19.90 47.80 4.76
C LEU A 15 -20.17 46.38 5.25
N THR A 16 -21.08 45.65 4.60
CA THR A 16 -21.29 44.20 4.85
C THR A 16 -20.11 43.44 4.29
N LEU A 17 -19.22 43.00 5.19
CA LEU A 17 -18.13 42.06 4.88
C LEU A 17 -18.77 40.69 4.59
N VAL A 18 -18.93 40.34 3.31
CA VAL A 18 -19.29 38.97 2.90
C VAL A 18 -18.06 38.11 3.06
N LEU A 19 -17.95 37.42 4.21
CA LEU A 19 -16.98 36.34 4.39
C LEU A 19 -17.36 35.23 3.42
N PRO A 20 -16.42 34.75 2.58
CA PRO A 20 -16.68 33.58 1.78
C PRO A 20 -16.98 32.41 2.75
N SER A 21 -18.16 31.82 2.64
CA SER A 21 -18.50 30.58 3.32
C SER A 21 -17.46 29.55 2.87
N ALA A 22 -16.56 29.12 3.77
CA ALA A 22 -15.81 27.90 3.58
C ALA A 22 -16.84 26.81 3.36
N GLY A 23 -16.96 26.35 2.12
CA GLY A 23 -17.89 25.29 1.76
C GLY A 23 -17.65 24.14 2.74
N ASN A 24 -18.68 23.77 3.47
CA ASN A 24 -18.68 22.58 4.30
C ASN A 24 -18.54 21.41 3.31
N VAL A 25 -17.30 20.96 3.04
CA VAL A 25 -17.06 19.72 2.31
C VAL A 25 -17.58 18.63 3.23
N GLY A 26 -18.77 18.14 2.94
CA GLY A 26 -19.40 17.08 3.73
C GLY A 26 -18.44 15.88 3.83
N ALA A 27 -18.50 15.14 4.93
CA ALA A 27 -17.71 13.93 5.11
C ALA A 27 -18.02 12.96 3.96
N ALA A 28 -16.99 12.64 3.16
CA ALA A 28 -17.10 11.67 2.06
C ALA A 28 -16.81 10.25 2.57
N GLU A 29 -17.42 9.26 1.93
CA GLU A 29 -17.13 7.84 2.14
C GLU A 29 -16.45 7.28 0.88
N LEU A 30 -15.14 7.07 0.96
CA LEU A 30 -14.31 6.61 -0.14
C LEU A 30 -14.23 5.08 -0.19
N GLN A 31 -14.38 4.50 -1.38
CA GLN A 31 -14.10 3.10 -1.65
C GLN A 31 -12.73 2.98 -2.30
N ALA A 32 -11.82 2.26 -1.67
CA ALA A 32 -10.45 2.15 -2.14
C ALA A 32 -10.04 0.70 -2.44
N LEU A 33 -9.16 0.52 -3.43
CA LEU A 33 -8.51 -0.75 -3.71
C LEU A 33 -7.10 -0.73 -3.10
N GLY A 34 -6.67 -1.82 -2.46
CA GLY A 34 -5.36 -1.90 -1.81
C GLY A 34 -4.63 -3.20 -2.03
N GLY A 35 -3.33 -3.12 -2.27
CA GLY A 35 -2.47 -4.31 -2.30
C GLY A 35 -2.33 -4.93 -0.90
N GLY A 36 -2.43 -6.26 -0.78
CA GLY A 36 -2.29 -6.93 0.51
C GLY A 36 -0.94 -6.68 1.20
N GLY A 37 0.13 -6.47 0.43
CA GLY A 37 1.47 -6.18 0.97
C GLY A 37 1.63 -4.81 1.63
N ILE A 38 0.73 -3.84 1.37
CA ILE A 38 0.72 -2.51 2.02
C ILE A 38 -0.36 -2.39 3.10
N ALA A 39 -1.06 -3.47 3.43
CA ALA A 39 -2.20 -3.43 4.36
C ALA A 39 -1.86 -2.83 5.74
N ALA A 40 -0.69 -3.19 6.30
CA ALA A 40 -0.29 -2.72 7.64
C ALA A 40 -0.10 -1.20 7.71
N PRO A 41 0.71 -0.54 6.84
CA PRO A 41 0.79 0.92 6.85
C PRO A 41 -0.53 1.59 6.47
N VAL A 42 -1.28 1.07 5.47
CA VAL A 42 -2.55 1.66 5.04
C VAL A 42 -3.57 1.71 6.17
N LYS A 43 -3.68 0.66 7.00
CA LYS A 43 -4.60 0.65 8.15
C LYS A 43 -4.34 1.83 9.11
N GLU A 44 -3.09 2.12 9.41
CA GLU A 44 -2.71 3.22 10.30
C GLU A 44 -2.90 4.58 9.62
N LEU A 45 -2.49 4.70 8.36
CA LEU A 45 -2.64 5.91 7.56
C LEU A 45 -4.11 6.31 7.40
N VAL A 46 -5.00 5.35 7.14
CA VAL A 46 -6.44 5.58 7.05
C VAL A 46 -6.98 6.10 8.37
N ALA A 47 -6.66 5.44 9.49
CA ALA A 47 -7.16 5.87 10.79
C ALA A 47 -6.75 7.32 11.14
N GLN A 48 -5.50 7.71 10.82
CA GLN A 48 -5.04 9.07 11.05
C GLN A 48 -5.71 10.08 10.10
N PHE A 49 -5.85 9.74 8.81
CA PHE A 49 -6.53 10.60 7.85
C PHE A 49 -8.00 10.81 8.19
N GLU A 50 -8.73 9.75 8.53
CA GLU A 50 -10.13 9.82 8.94
C GLU A 50 -10.33 10.72 10.16
N ASN A 51 -9.46 10.60 11.17
CA ASN A 51 -9.51 11.43 12.37
C ASN A 51 -9.24 12.92 12.07
N ALA A 52 -8.35 13.20 11.11
CA ALA A 52 -7.96 14.57 10.77
C ALA A 52 -8.95 15.26 9.81
N SER A 53 -9.55 14.51 8.88
CA SER A 53 -10.37 15.06 7.79
C SER A 53 -11.88 14.88 7.97
N GLY A 54 -12.30 13.95 8.82
CA GLY A 54 -13.69 13.54 8.95
C GLY A 54 -14.20 12.64 7.82
N HIS A 55 -13.43 12.41 6.74
CA HIS A 55 -13.76 11.44 5.69
C HIS A 55 -13.67 10.01 6.22
N ARG A 56 -14.24 9.06 5.48
CA ARG A 56 -14.14 7.62 5.75
C ARG A 56 -13.58 6.92 4.54
N ILE A 57 -12.77 5.87 4.76
CA ILE A 57 -12.16 5.10 3.67
C ILE A 57 -12.30 3.61 3.94
N ALA A 58 -13.02 2.92 3.08
CA ALA A 58 -13.12 1.46 3.08
C ALA A 58 -12.18 0.85 2.03
N PHE A 59 -11.19 0.06 2.47
CA PHE A 59 -10.27 -0.64 1.58
C PHE A 59 -10.72 -2.07 1.28
N ARG A 60 -10.80 -2.40 0.00
CA ARG A 60 -10.86 -3.78 -0.50
C ARG A 60 -9.44 -4.22 -0.83
N LEU A 61 -8.87 -5.11 -0.01
CA LEU A 61 -7.51 -5.61 -0.18
C LEU A 61 -7.51 -6.84 -1.09
N GLY A 62 -6.43 -7.02 -1.86
CA GLY A 62 -6.29 -8.19 -2.73
C GLY A 62 -4.88 -8.39 -3.27
N THR A 63 -4.71 -9.52 -3.95
CA THR A 63 -3.57 -9.85 -4.81
C THR A 63 -3.66 -9.08 -6.11
N THR A 64 -2.58 -9.07 -6.91
CA THR A 64 -2.57 -8.34 -8.19
C THR A 64 -3.69 -8.77 -9.14
N PRO A 65 -3.97 -10.06 -9.39
CA PRO A 65 -5.08 -10.49 -10.22
C PRO A 65 -6.45 -10.11 -9.66
N GLU A 66 -6.64 -10.20 -8.33
CA GLU A 66 -7.88 -9.79 -7.68
C GLU A 66 -8.11 -8.28 -7.82
N LEU A 67 -7.07 -7.46 -7.67
CA LEU A 67 -7.16 -6.02 -7.84
C LEU A 67 -7.48 -5.62 -9.29
N ILE A 68 -6.90 -6.28 -10.28
CA ILE A 68 -7.26 -6.11 -11.69
C ILE A 68 -8.76 -6.44 -11.89
N LYS A 69 -9.23 -7.58 -11.36
CA LYS A 69 -10.64 -7.96 -11.42
C LYS A 69 -11.53 -6.94 -10.71
N LEU A 70 -11.17 -6.50 -9.49
CA LEU A 70 -11.91 -5.49 -8.75
C LEU A 70 -11.98 -4.15 -9.48
N ALA A 71 -10.88 -3.72 -10.10
CA ALA A 71 -10.87 -2.49 -10.88
C ALA A 71 -11.75 -2.58 -12.14
N THR A 72 -11.75 -3.71 -12.83
CA THR A 72 -12.45 -3.86 -14.13
C THR A 72 -13.92 -4.23 -13.97
N THR A 73 -14.27 -5.12 -13.03
CA THR A 73 -15.61 -5.70 -12.87
C THR A 73 -16.18 -5.65 -11.47
N GLY A 74 -15.38 -5.20 -10.48
CA GLY A 74 -15.73 -5.26 -9.05
C GLY A 74 -16.61 -4.13 -8.53
N GLY A 75 -17.23 -3.34 -9.39
CA GLY A 75 -18.06 -2.19 -9.01
C GLY A 75 -17.27 -0.89 -8.84
N PRO A 76 -17.92 0.19 -8.38
CA PRO A 76 -17.28 1.49 -8.25
C PRO A 76 -16.20 1.49 -7.15
N PHE A 77 -15.20 2.34 -7.37
CA PHE A 77 -14.18 2.70 -6.38
C PHE A 77 -13.67 4.12 -6.70
N ASP A 78 -13.02 4.77 -5.73
CA ASP A 78 -12.61 6.17 -5.83
C ASP A 78 -11.11 6.31 -6.03
N LEU A 79 -10.32 5.43 -5.46
CA LEU A 79 -8.86 5.41 -5.60
C LEU A 79 -8.29 4.01 -5.39
N GLY A 80 -7.03 3.83 -5.75
CA GLY A 80 -6.27 2.62 -5.41
C GLY A 80 -4.90 2.97 -4.83
N VAL A 81 -4.44 2.15 -3.88
CA VAL A 81 -3.04 2.08 -3.43
C VAL A 81 -2.56 0.66 -3.71
N VAL A 82 -2.11 0.44 -4.93
CA VAL A 82 -1.92 -0.91 -5.50
C VAL A 82 -0.49 -1.11 -6.01
N PRO A 83 -0.03 -2.37 -6.15
CA PRO A 83 1.22 -2.65 -6.86
C PRO A 83 1.18 -2.08 -8.28
N ARG A 84 2.30 -1.50 -8.74
CA ARG A 84 2.37 -0.91 -10.10
C ARG A 84 2.02 -1.88 -11.21
N GLU A 85 2.19 -3.16 -10.98
CA GLU A 85 1.82 -4.24 -11.89
C GLU A 85 0.32 -4.27 -12.23
N VAL A 86 -0.55 -3.73 -11.37
CA VAL A 86 -1.98 -3.56 -11.67
C VAL A 86 -2.18 -2.60 -12.85
N PHE A 87 -1.34 -1.56 -12.98
CA PHE A 87 -1.40 -0.61 -14.07
C PHE A 87 -0.77 -1.13 -15.38
N ALA A 88 -0.10 -2.29 -15.36
CA ALA A 88 0.39 -2.95 -16.56
C ALA A 88 -0.74 -3.68 -17.33
N ASP A 89 -1.86 -3.96 -16.67
CA ASP A 89 -3.08 -4.43 -17.34
C ASP A 89 -3.83 -3.25 -17.96
N PRO A 90 -4.05 -3.22 -19.31
CA PRO A 90 -4.65 -2.07 -19.97
C PRO A 90 -6.09 -1.77 -19.53
N ALA A 91 -6.87 -2.81 -19.21
CA ALA A 91 -8.26 -2.64 -18.77
C ALA A 91 -8.32 -2.05 -17.36
N ALA A 92 -7.43 -2.50 -16.45
CA ALA A 92 -7.29 -1.91 -15.12
C ALA A 92 -6.73 -0.49 -15.21
N GLN A 93 -5.69 -0.23 -16.02
CA GLN A 93 -5.11 1.08 -16.23
C GLN A 93 -6.16 2.12 -16.65
N ALA A 94 -7.05 1.77 -17.58
CA ALA A 94 -8.14 2.65 -18.03
C ALA A 94 -9.10 3.05 -16.89
N ARG A 95 -9.20 2.24 -15.83
CA ARG A 95 -10.04 2.54 -14.65
C ARG A 95 -9.38 3.53 -13.69
N PHE A 96 -8.08 3.80 -13.82
CA PHE A 96 -7.29 4.74 -13.03
C PHE A 96 -6.83 5.97 -13.85
N ALA A 97 -7.54 6.33 -14.89
CA ALA A 97 -7.09 7.34 -15.87
C ALA A 97 -7.24 8.81 -15.42
N LEU A 98 -7.68 9.08 -14.20
CA LEU A 98 -7.82 10.45 -13.68
C LEU A 98 -6.48 10.99 -13.10
N GLY A 99 -5.45 11.10 -13.95
CA GLY A 99 -4.13 11.60 -13.59
C GLY A 99 -3.06 10.52 -13.42
N PRO A 100 -1.81 10.92 -13.14
CA PRO A 100 -0.70 9.98 -13.00
C PRO A 100 -0.78 9.18 -11.68
N ALA A 101 -0.31 7.94 -11.73
CA ALA A 101 -0.08 7.17 -10.51
C ALA A 101 1.16 7.68 -9.77
N ILE A 102 1.03 7.92 -8.46
CA ILE A 102 2.07 8.47 -7.58
C ILE A 102 2.64 7.32 -6.74
N ASN A 103 3.96 7.13 -6.76
CA ASN A 103 4.60 6.15 -5.90
C ASN A 103 4.44 6.55 -4.43
N ILE A 104 4.01 5.62 -3.60
CA ILE A 104 3.76 5.84 -2.17
C ILE A 104 4.80 5.10 -1.32
N ALA A 105 5.09 3.86 -1.67
CA ALA A 105 6.02 3.03 -0.92
C ALA A 105 6.64 1.98 -1.83
N ARG A 106 7.82 1.50 -1.44
CA ARG A 106 8.49 0.35 -2.06
C ARG A 106 9.04 -0.58 -0.99
N VAL A 107 9.14 -1.84 -1.31
CA VAL A 107 9.64 -2.86 -0.41
C VAL A 107 10.26 -4.02 -1.18
N GLY A 108 11.37 -4.52 -0.67
CA GLY A 108 12.08 -5.66 -1.22
C GLY A 108 11.59 -6.99 -0.67
N LEU A 109 12.12 -8.06 -1.27
CA LEU A 109 11.92 -9.43 -0.84
C LEU A 109 12.92 -9.81 0.26
N GLY A 110 12.54 -10.78 1.08
CA GLY A 110 13.41 -11.33 2.11
C GLY A 110 13.00 -12.73 2.51
N VAL A 111 13.71 -13.25 3.49
CA VAL A 111 13.51 -14.57 4.09
C VAL A 111 13.26 -14.40 5.58
N ALA A 112 12.32 -15.16 6.12
CA ALA A 112 12.08 -15.26 7.54
C ALA A 112 11.95 -16.74 7.97
N VAL A 113 12.22 -16.97 9.23
CA VAL A 113 11.99 -18.25 9.93
C VAL A 113 11.00 -18.04 11.05
N ARG A 114 10.46 -19.11 11.63
CA ARG A 114 9.70 -19.02 12.87
C ARG A 114 10.60 -18.47 13.98
N SER A 115 10.06 -17.60 14.83
CA SER A 115 10.82 -17.00 15.94
C SER A 115 11.51 -18.05 16.80
N GLY A 116 12.79 -17.80 17.10
CA GLY A 116 13.66 -18.71 17.86
C GLY A 116 14.27 -19.85 17.04
N SER A 117 13.96 -19.98 15.75
CA SER A 117 14.61 -20.97 14.87
C SER A 117 15.99 -20.50 14.43
N PRO A 118 16.92 -21.43 14.05
CA PRO A 118 18.20 -21.06 13.49
C PRO A 118 18.05 -20.15 12.27
N ARG A 119 18.91 -19.15 12.16
CA ARG A 119 18.90 -18.16 11.07
C ARG A 119 19.92 -18.54 10.02
N PRO A 120 19.49 -19.06 8.86
CA PRO A 120 20.42 -19.41 7.79
C PRO A 120 21.01 -18.19 7.13
N ASP A 121 22.15 -18.34 6.45
CA ASP A 121 22.77 -17.25 5.69
C ASP A 121 22.05 -17.02 4.37
N VAL A 122 21.71 -15.75 4.09
CA VAL A 122 21.08 -15.28 2.84
C VAL A 122 21.80 -14.04 2.28
N SER A 123 23.02 -13.77 2.74
CA SER A 123 23.74 -12.51 2.47
C SER A 123 24.26 -12.38 1.05
N THR A 124 24.44 -13.49 0.34
CA THR A 124 24.91 -13.53 -1.05
C THR A 124 23.95 -14.37 -1.91
N PRO A 125 23.95 -14.21 -3.25
CA PRO A 125 23.13 -15.05 -4.13
C PRO A 125 23.36 -16.54 -3.92
N GLU A 126 24.60 -16.97 -3.73
CA GLU A 126 24.94 -18.37 -3.48
C GLU A 126 24.46 -18.83 -2.09
N ALA A 127 24.63 -18.03 -1.04
CA ALA A 127 24.14 -18.35 0.30
C ALA A 127 22.60 -18.47 0.31
N LEU A 128 21.90 -17.52 -0.33
CA LEU A 128 20.44 -17.59 -0.51
C LEU A 128 20.03 -18.86 -1.26
N LYS A 129 20.70 -19.16 -2.38
CA LYS A 129 20.46 -20.38 -3.16
C LYS A 129 20.60 -21.63 -2.30
N GLN A 130 21.70 -21.77 -1.56
CA GLN A 130 21.95 -22.93 -0.71
C GLN A 130 20.93 -23.03 0.43
N THR A 131 20.54 -21.91 1.03
CA THR A 131 19.49 -21.85 2.06
C THR A 131 18.16 -22.34 1.50
N LEU A 132 17.74 -21.86 0.34
CA LEU A 132 16.49 -22.29 -0.31
C LEU A 132 16.52 -23.77 -0.70
N LEU A 133 17.64 -24.25 -1.25
CA LEU A 133 17.80 -25.66 -1.62
C LEU A 133 17.81 -26.61 -0.42
N LYS A 134 18.34 -26.19 0.73
CA LYS A 134 18.35 -26.99 1.97
C LYS A 134 17.01 -27.00 2.69
N ALA A 135 16.20 -25.95 2.56
CA ALA A 135 14.91 -25.86 3.19
C ALA A 135 13.97 -27.00 2.74
N LYS A 136 13.20 -27.53 3.69
CA LYS A 136 12.18 -28.57 3.40
C LYS A 136 10.97 -27.99 2.68
N SER A 137 10.59 -26.76 3.01
CA SER A 137 9.46 -26.06 2.42
C SER A 137 9.57 -24.54 2.60
N ILE A 138 8.95 -23.81 1.68
CA ILE A 138 8.80 -22.35 1.77
C ILE A 138 7.32 -21.96 1.67
N ALA A 139 6.92 -20.92 2.39
CA ALA A 139 5.65 -20.24 2.20
C ALA A 139 5.86 -18.97 1.39
N THR A 140 5.09 -18.80 0.33
CA THR A 140 5.03 -17.58 -0.49
C THR A 140 3.64 -17.43 -1.12
N LEU A 141 3.39 -16.32 -1.79
CA LEU A 141 2.12 -16.01 -2.45
C LEU A 141 2.35 -15.83 -3.97
N PRO A 142 2.43 -16.93 -4.76
CA PRO A 142 2.83 -16.89 -6.18
C PRO A 142 1.96 -15.98 -7.04
N GLU A 143 0.65 -15.90 -6.79
CA GLU A 143 -0.31 -15.10 -7.56
C GLU A 143 -0.26 -13.59 -7.29
N SER A 144 0.68 -13.12 -6.46
CA SER A 144 0.88 -11.69 -6.21
C SER A 144 2.05 -11.12 -7.01
N ALA A 145 2.10 -9.79 -7.15
CA ALA A 145 3.28 -9.12 -7.73
C ALA A 145 4.58 -9.54 -7.01
N ALA A 146 4.56 -9.60 -5.67
CA ALA A 146 5.71 -10.03 -4.89
C ALA A 146 6.08 -11.51 -5.14
N GLY A 147 5.08 -12.39 -5.21
CA GLY A 147 5.30 -13.80 -5.53
C GLY A 147 5.89 -14.01 -6.91
N ALA A 148 5.42 -13.26 -7.92
CA ALA A 148 6.00 -13.29 -9.25
C ALA A 148 7.49 -12.89 -9.23
N GLN A 149 7.89 -11.92 -8.40
CA GLN A 149 9.30 -11.55 -8.25
C GLN A 149 10.11 -12.62 -7.48
N VAL A 150 9.50 -13.31 -6.50
CA VAL A 150 10.12 -14.48 -5.84
C VAL A 150 10.41 -15.58 -6.89
N LEU A 151 9.45 -15.91 -7.74
CA LEU A 151 9.64 -16.93 -8.79
C LEU A 151 10.74 -16.51 -9.78
N ARG A 152 10.80 -15.24 -10.19
CA ARG A 152 11.89 -14.71 -11.04
C ARG A 152 13.25 -14.78 -10.35
N ALA A 153 13.31 -14.59 -9.03
CA ALA A 153 14.56 -14.78 -8.28
C ALA A 153 15.00 -16.25 -8.31
N PHE A 154 14.07 -17.21 -8.22
CA PHE A 154 14.39 -18.64 -8.37
C PHE A 154 14.91 -18.97 -9.78
N GLU A 155 14.34 -18.36 -10.82
CA GLU A 155 14.85 -18.48 -12.19
C GLU A 155 16.29 -17.98 -12.31
N ARG A 156 16.59 -16.78 -11.77
CA ARG A 156 17.93 -16.20 -11.78
C ARG A 156 18.95 -17.04 -11.01
N LEU A 157 18.53 -17.70 -9.94
CA LEU A 157 19.36 -18.60 -9.14
C LEU A 157 19.48 -19.99 -9.76
N GLY A 158 18.70 -20.30 -10.80
CA GLY A 158 18.67 -21.60 -11.47
C GLY A 158 18.12 -22.73 -10.58
N ILE A 159 17.08 -22.46 -9.77
CA ILE A 159 16.49 -23.40 -8.81
C ILE A 159 14.96 -23.52 -8.94
N SER A 160 14.37 -23.06 -10.04
CA SER A 160 12.91 -23.01 -10.20
C SER A 160 12.25 -24.38 -10.00
N ASN A 161 12.81 -25.44 -10.56
CA ASN A 161 12.24 -26.79 -10.48
C ASN A 161 12.22 -27.32 -9.05
N GLU A 162 13.33 -27.16 -8.32
CA GLU A 162 13.47 -27.60 -6.94
C GLU A 162 12.53 -26.81 -6.02
N MET A 163 12.39 -25.52 -6.26
CA MET A 163 11.52 -24.65 -5.45
C MET A 163 10.04 -24.88 -5.72
N GLN A 164 9.67 -25.27 -6.93
CA GLN A 164 8.28 -25.64 -7.24
C GLN A 164 7.78 -26.78 -6.33
N ALA A 165 8.59 -27.81 -6.13
CA ALA A 165 8.23 -28.94 -5.27
C ALA A 165 8.16 -28.59 -3.77
N LYS A 166 8.86 -27.51 -3.35
CA LYS A 166 8.95 -27.09 -1.94
C LYS A 166 8.00 -25.94 -1.60
N THR A 167 7.38 -25.31 -2.60
CA THR A 167 6.53 -24.14 -2.41
C THR A 167 5.16 -24.53 -1.87
N LYS A 168 4.85 -24.03 -0.68
CA LYS A 168 3.51 -24.01 -0.10
C LYS A 168 2.86 -22.69 -0.48
N ALA A 169 2.09 -22.70 -1.57
CA ALA A 169 1.41 -21.53 -2.09
C ALA A 169 0.33 -21.05 -1.10
N GLN A 170 0.40 -19.78 -0.74
CA GLN A 170 -0.57 -19.12 0.13
C GLN A 170 -1.50 -18.22 -0.70
N LYS A 171 -2.63 -17.84 -0.12
CA LYS A 171 -3.65 -16.98 -0.77
C LYS A 171 -3.64 -15.54 -0.26
N SER A 172 -2.93 -15.27 0.83
CA SER A 172 -2.79 -13.91 1.39
C SER A 172 -1.46 -13.74 2.10
N PRO A 173 -0.99 -12.48 2.29
CA PRO A 173 0.20 -12.21 3.10
C PRO A 173 0.11 -12.73 4.53
N ALA A 174 -1.07 -12.68 5.16
CA ALA A 174 -1.30 -13.21 6.50
C ALA A 174 -1.04 -14.73 6.55
N GLN A 175 -1.51 -15.48 5.55
CA GLN A 175 -1.29 -16.92 5.48
C GLN A 175 0.19 -17.28 5.28
N VAL A 176 1.00 -16.43 4.61
CA VAL A 176 2.46 -16.64 4.56
C VAL A 176 3.05 -16.57 5.96
N VAL A 177 2.64 -15.60 6.77
CA VAL A 177 3.06 -15.44 8.16
C VAL A 177 2.62 -16.64 9.01
N GLU A 178 1.34 -17.00 8.93
CA GLU A 178 0.76 -18.11 9.70
C GLU A 178 1.44 -19.44 9.40
N ALA A 179 1.67 -19.78 8.13
CA ALA A 179 2.30 -21.02 7.72
C ALA A 179 3.71 -21.18 8.32
N VAL A 180 4.46 -20.08 8.45
CA VAL A 180 5.79 -20.11 9.07
C VAL A 180 5.70 -20.14 10.60
N ALA A 181 4.85 -19.29 11.18
CA ALA A 181 4.69 -19.20 12.63
C ALA A 181 4.20 -20.52 13.24
N GLN A 182 3.34 -21.25 12.54
CA GLN A 182 2.82 -22.56 12.94
C GLN A 182 3.76 -23.72 12.59
N GLY A 183 4.84 -23.46 11.83
CA GLY A 183 5.80 -24.48 11.40
C GLY A 183 5.32 -25.35 10.24
N GLU A 184 4.25 -24.95 9.56
CA GLU A 184 3.78 -25.62 8.34
C GLU A 184 4.77 -25.42 7.18
N ALA A 185 5.46 -24.27 7.13
CA ALA A 185 6.57 -24.00 6.25
C ALA A 185 7.82 -23.64 7.06
N GLU A 186 9.00 -24.10 6.59
CA GLU A 186 10.26 -23.82 7.25
C GLU A 186 10.70 -22.38 7.06
N LEU A 187 10.54 -21.84 5.85
CA LEU A 187 10.88 -20.45 5.52
C LEU A 187 9.67 -19.68 4.98
N GLY A 188 9.58 -18.41 5.35
CA GLY A 188 8.77 -17.41 4.66
C GLY A 188 9.63 -16.69 3.62
N VAL A 189 9.21 -16.68 2.37
CA VAL A 189 9.92 -16.01 1.26
C VAL A 189 8.96 -15.02 0.63
N PHE A 190 9.03 -13.76 1.07
CA PHE A 190 8.05 -12.75 0.67
C PHE A 190 8.56 -11.32 0.93
N LEU A 191 7.66 -10.33 0.95
CA LEU A 191 7.95 -8.93 1.26
C LEU A 191 8.49 -8.80 2.70
N VAL A 192 9.61 -8.10 2.88
CA VAL A 192 10.26 -7.96 4.19
C VAL A 192 9.31 -7.37 5.24
N ASN A 193 8.52 -6.34 4.88
CA ASN A 193 7.59 -5.70 5.81
C ASN A 193 6.46 -6.63 6.29
N VAL A 194 6.08 -7.63 5.51
CA VAL A 194 5.11 -8.66 5.91
C VAL A 194 5.79 -9.66 6.85
N LEU A 195 7.03 -10.02 6.57
CA LEU A 195 7.81 -10.98 7.34
C LEU A 195 8.26 -10.45 8.71
N THR A 196 8.11 -9.14 9.00
CA THR A 196 8.36 -8.56 10.33
C THR A 196 7.22 -8.80 11.32
N ALA A 197 6.20 -9.58 10.94
CA ALA A 197 5.07 -9.90 11.80
C ALA A 197 5.48 -10.71 13.04
N PRO A 198 4.73 -10.60 14.16
CA PRO A 198 4.96 -11.42 15.35
C PRO A 198 4.97 -12.92 15.04
N GLY A 199 5.87 -13.66 15.68
CA GLY A 199 6.04 -15.10 15.47
C GLY A 199 7.08 -15.46 14.40
N LEU A 200 7.62 -14.49 13.69
CA LEU A 200 8.68 -14.64 12.72
C LEU A 200 9.94 -13.84 13.10
N ASP A 201 11.09 -14.37 12.72
CA ASP A 201 12.37 -13.66 12.72
C ASP A 201 12.84 -13.48 11.27
N VAL A 202 12.96 -12.23 10.84
CA VAL A 202 13.52 -11.91 9.52
C VAL A 202 14.99 -12.30 9.51
N VAL A 203 15.37 -13.18 8.62
CA VAL A 203 16.75 -13.64 8.41
C VAL A 203 17.56 -12.57 7.67
N GLY A 204 17.00 -12.04 6.60
CA GLY A 204 17.60 -10.98 5.79
C GLY A 204 16.78 -10.68 4.54
N SER A 205 17.15 -9.58 3.89
CA SER A 205 16.66 -9.24 2.55
C SER A 205 17.40 -10.07 1.50
N PHE A 206 16.82 -10.20 0.33
CA PHE A 206 17.50 -10.79 -0.81
C PHE A 206 18.76 -9.98 -1.17
N PRO A 207 19.84 -10.63 -1.63
CA PRO A 207 21.01 -9.94 -2.18
C PRO A 207 20.65 -9.03 -3.36
N LYS A 208 21.38 -7.92 -3.51
CA LYS A 208 21.08 -6.88 -4.53
C LYS A 208 20.97 -7.43 -5.95
N GLU A 209 21.77 -8.45 -6.27
CA GLU A 209 21.86 -9.09 -7.59
C GLU A 209 20.57 -9.80 -7.99
N VAL A 210 19.80 -10.26 -7.01
CA VAL A 210 18.53 -10.97 -7.23
C VAL A 210 17.33 -10.26 -6.62
N GLN A 211 17.56 -9.14 -5.91
CA GLN A 211 16.51 -8.33 -5.30
C GLN A 211 15.63 -7.67 -6.37
N GLN A 212 14.33 -7.66 -6.11
CA GLN A 212 13.35 -6.87 -6.82
C GLN A 212 12.45 -6.17 -5.80
N GLU A 213 12.19 -4.90 -6.00
CA GLU A 213 11.29 -4.14 -5.15
C GLU A 213 9.87 -4.11 -5.75
N ILE A 214 8.87 -4.26 -4.91
CA ILE A 214 7.49 -3.97 -5.26
C ILE A 214 7.22 -2.51 -4.93
N ILE A 215 6.71 -1.78 -5.92
CA ILE A 215 6.33 -0.37 -5.79
C ILE A 215 4.81 -0.32 -5.67
N PHE A 216 4.33 0.25 -4.57
CA PHE A 216 2.93 0.58 -4.39
C PHE A 216 2.70 2.02 -4.83
N ALA A 217 1.75 2.21 -5.72
CA ALA A 217 1.39 3.54 -6.21
C ALA A 217 -0.08 3.82 -5.97
N ALA A 218 -0.38 5.10 -5.68
CA ALA A 218 -1.74 5.61 -5.54
C ALA A 218 -2.20 6.25 -6.85
N ALA A 219 -3.45 5.98 -7.23
CA ALA A 219 -4.08 6.62 -8.38
C ALA A 219 -5.58 6.79 -8.13
N LEU A 220 -6.16 7.83 -8.74
CA LEU A 220 -7.59 8.10 -8.72
C LEU A 220 -8.33 7.20 -9.72
N ALA A 221 -9.52 6.75 -9.35
CA ALA A 221 -10.41 6.10 -10.29
C ALA A 221 -10.93 7.09 -11.34
N ALA A 222 -11.04 6.64 -12.60
CA ALA A 222 -11.47 7.49 -13.72
C ALA A 222 -12.86 8.10 -13.54
N ASN A 223 -13.75 7.40 -12.84
CA ASN A 223 -15.17 7.77 -12.68
C ASN A 223 -15.55 8.07 -11.22
N THR A 224 -14.58 8.40 -10.35
CA THR A 224 -14.90 8.80 -8.97
C THR A 224 -15.72 10.08 -8.95
N LYS A 225 -16.71 10.13 -8.05
CA LYS A 225 -17.47 11.35 -7.73
C LYS A 225 -16.85 12.12 -6.56
N GLU A 226 -16.01 11.47 -5.77
CA GLU A 226 -15.37 11.99 -4.56
C GLU A 226 -13.94 12.48 -4.84
N VAL A 227 -13.77 13.22 -5.95
CA VAL A 227 -12.44 13.62 -6.49
C VAL A 227 -11.61 14.37 -5.45
N ASP A 228 -12.21 15.34 -4.73
CA ASP A 228 -11.45 16.19 -3.81
C ASP A 228 -11.03 15.41 -2.55
N ALA A 229 -11.90 14.60 -1.99
CA ALA A 229 -11.58 13.74 -0.84
C ALA A 229 -10.53 12.69 -1.20
N ALA A 230 -10.63 12.06 -2.38
CA ALA A 230 -9.66 11.08 -2.85
C ALA A 230 -8.28 11.72 -3.13
N LYS A 231 -8.25 12.93 -3.73
CA LYS A 231 -7.02 13.72 -3.88
C LYS A 231 -6.40 14.10 -2.53
N ALA A 232 -7.22 14.50 -1.57
CA ALA A 232 -6.77 14.85 -0.22
C ALA A 232 -6.09 13.65 0.45
N PHE A 233 -6.65 12.44 0.32
CA PHE A 233 -6.00 11.24 0.85
C PHE A 233 -4.68 10.93 0.14
N ILE A 234 -4.62 11.01 -1.19
CA ILE A 234 -3.37 10.78 -1.95
C ILE A 234 -2.30 11.82 -1.57
N ALA A 235 -2.68 13.07 -1.36
CA ALA A 235 -1.77 14.11 -0.88
C ALA A 235 -1.30 13.83 0.55
N TYR A 236 -2.19 13.37 1.44
CA TYR A 236 -1.84 12.95 2.79
C TYR A 236 -0.79 11.84 2.78
N LEU A 237 -0.90 10.83 1.90
CA LEU A 237 0.07 9.73 1.78
C LEU A 237 1.50 10.20 1.47
N GLN A 238 1.69 11.43 0.98
CA GLN A 238 2.98 12.03 0.66
C GLN A 238 3.53 12.94 1.78
N THR A 239 2.78 13.13 2.87
CA THR A 239 3.20 13.99 3.99
C THR A 239 4.35 13.36 4.79
N PRO A 240 5.14 14.18 5.52
CA PRO A 240 6.16 13.67 6.43
C PRO A 240 5.62 12.68 7.47
N ALA A 241 4.39 12.90 7.97
CA ALA A 241 3.74 12.01 8.93
C ALA A 241 3.46 10.63 8.31
N ALA A 242 2.89 10.59 7.11
CA ALA A 242 2.65 9.35 6.38
C ALA A 242 3.97 8.63 6.03
N THR A 243 4.98 9.38 5.61
CA THR A 243 6.35 8.89 5.35
C THR A 243 6.95 8.20 6.58
N ALA A 244 6.77 8.78 7.78
CA ALA A 244 7.24 8.19 9.03
C ALA A 244 6.56 6.83 9.32
N ILE A 245 5.24 6.73 9.10
CA ILE A 245 4.49 5.48 9.27
C ILE A 245 4.98 4.42 8.28
N ILE A 246 5.14 4.78 7.00
CA ILE A 246 5.63 3.86 5.97
C ILE A 246 7.00 3.28 6.37
N LYS A 247 7.93 4.13 6.83
CA LYS A 247 9.24 3.70 7.32
C LYS A 247 9.14 2.81 8.56
N ALA A 248 8.30 3.17 9.53
CA ALA A 248 8.09 2.39 10.74
C ALA A 248 7.51 0.98 10.46
N LYS A 249 6.80 0.81 9.34
CA LYS A 249 6.31 -0.49 8.87
C LYS A 249 7.30 -1.23 7.95
N GLY A 250 8.57 -0.84 7.93
CA GLY A 250 9.62 -1.55 7.18
C GLY A 250 9.60 -1.35 5.67
N MET A 251 9.00 -0.25 5.19
CA MET A 251 8.96 0.10 3.77
C MET A 251 9.76 1.38 3.51
N THR A 252 10.25 1.55 2.29
CA THR A 252 10.85 2.79 1.82
C THR A 252 9.78 3.66 1.17
N PRO A 253 9.63 4.94 1.53
CA PRO A 253 8.73 5.87 0.85
C PRO A 253 9.04 5.99 -0.64
N GLY A 254 7.99 6.22 -1.45
CA GLY A 254 8.07 6.32 -2.92
C GLY A 254 8.60 7.64 -3.45
#